data_10f94ddd706c412e5f7b10d84aaabb24
#
_entry.id   10f94ddd706c412e5f7b10d84aaabb24
#
_cell.length_a   1.000
_cell.length_b   1.000
_cell.length_c   1.000
_cell.angle_alpha   90.00
_cell.angle_beta   90.00
_cell.angle_gamma   90.00
#
_symmetry.space_group_name_H-M   'P 1'
#
loop_
_entity.id
_entity.type
_entity.pdbx_description
1 polymer ?
#
loop_
_entity_poly.entity_id
_entity_poly.type
_entity_poly.pdbx_seq_one_letter_code
_entity_poly.pdbx_strand_id
1 'polypeptide(L)'
;PFFLGRLGLSNFGIGFGTFPSDDTGVFHILEHSVLAGSEKYPVKSPFLQLLKSSMASFLNAMTFPDKTVYPFATPNETDFKNLMDVYLNAVFCPLAMVDKGVFEQEGWHRDEDGTVSGVVYNEMQGALATPDAQLQNALSRAMFPDTAYGFVSGGDPASIPALTYEKYVRVYRRHYSADNCCITLYGKMDMAEKLAFLDEQYLS
;
A
#
# COMPACT_ATOMS: atom_id res chain seq x y z
N PRO A 1 9.81 -13.60 10.07
CA PRO A 1 10.50 -13.79 8.78
C PRO A 1 11.27 -15.12 8.70
N PHE A 2 11.82 -15.63 9.81
CA PHE A 2 12.71 -16.81 9.82
C PHE A 2 12.03 -18.18 9.60
N PHE A 3 10.72 -18.27 9.67
CA PHE A 3 9.99 -19.55 9.53
C PHE A 3 9.54 -19.89 8.10
N LEU A 4 9.44 -18.90 7.22
CA LEU A 4 8.88 -19.08 5.87
C LEU A 4 9.79 -19.91 4.95
N GLY A 5 11.10 -19.82 5.09
CA GLY A 5 12.05 -20.57 4.28
C GLY A 5 12.08 -22.09 4.51
N ARG A 6 11.55 -22.57 5.64
CA ARG A 6 11.46 -24.02 5.94
C ARG A 6 10.23 -24.71 5.32
N LEU A 7 9.25 -23.94 4.83
CA LEU A 7 7.99 -24.46 4.30
C LEU A 7 7.95 -24.56 2.77
N GLY A 8 9.06 -24.35 2.07
CA GLY A 8 9.09 -24.35 0.60
C GLY A 8 8.33 -23.18 -0.02
N LEU A 9 8.11 -22.11 0.75
CA LEU A 9 7.44 -20.89 0.29
C LEU A 9 8.40 -20.00 -0.48
N SER A 10 7.92 -19.43 -1.57
CA SER A 10 8.55 -18.31 -2.26
C SER A 10 7.90 -17.01 -1.81
N ASN A 11 8.72 -16.02 -1.51
CA ASN A 11 8.31 -14.72 -0.99
C ASN A 11 8.73 -13.61 -1.95
N PHE A 12 7.84 -12.67 -2.14
CA PHE A 12 8.06 -11.42 -2.83
C PHE A 12 7.68 -10.27 -1.91
N GLY A 13 8.37 -9.16 -2.03
CA GLY A 13 7.98 -7.91 -1.42
C GLY A 13 8.52 -6.74 -2.23
N ILE A 14 7.68 -5.75 -2.45
CA ILE A 14 8.11 -4.44 -2.93
C ILE A 14 7.75 -3.40 -1.89
N GLY A 15 8.69 -2.53 -1.55
CA GLY A 15 8.51 -1.46 -0.58
C GLY A 15 9.04 -0.14 -1.10
N PHE A 16 8.40 0.93 -0.69
CA PHE A 16 8.76 2.31 -1.01
C PHE A 16 9.08 3.09 0.26
N GLY A 17 10.06 3.99 0.21
CA GLY A 17 10.29 4.96 1.26
C GLY A 17 9.17 6.01 1.25
N THR A 18 8.31 6.00 2.28
CA THR A 18 7.12 6.85 2.37
C THR A 18 7.10 7.57 3.70
N PHE A 19 7.68 8.77 3.71
CA PHE A 19 7.82 9.59 4.91
C PHE A 19 6.70 10.65 4.95
N PRO A 20 5.68 10.51 5.83
CA PRO A 20 4.62 11.50 5.95
C PRO A 20 5.16 12.85 6.41
N SER A 21 4.58 13.91 5.87
CA SER A 21 4.86 15.30 6.24
C SER A 21 3.66 15.99 6.91
N ASP A 22 2.58 15.24 7.10
CA ASP A 22 1.35 15.66 7.78
C ASP A 22 0.48 14.44 8.14
N ASP A 23 -0.64 14.70 8.81
CA ASP A 23 -1.55 13.66 9.30
C ASP A 23 -2.67 13.30 8.30
N THR A 24 -2.53 13.62 7.01
CA THR A 24 -3.60 13.33 6.02
C THR A 24 -3.68 11.85 5.63
N GLY A 25 -2.73 11.01 6.07
CA GLY A 25 -2.72 9.59 5.77
C GLY A 25 -2.53 9.26 4.28
N VAL A 26 -1.90 10.16 3.53
CA VAL A 26 -1.78 10.01 2.07
C VAL A 26 -1.16 8.69 1.65
N PHE A 27 -0.20 8.16 2.40
CA PHE A 27 0.45 6.88 2.08
C PHE A 27 -0.42 5.67 2.39
N HIS A 28 -1.27 5.73 3.42
CA HIS A 28 -2.26 4.71 3.71
C HIS A 28 -3.36 4.68 2.65
N ILE A 29 -3.85 5.85 2.22
CA ILE A 29 -4.80 5.97 1.12
C ILE A 29 -4.18 5.46 -0.19
N LEU A 30 -2.89 5.74 -0.45
CA LEU A 30 -2.16 5.18 -1.59
C LEU A 30 -2.06 3.66 -1.50
N GLU A 31 -1.76 3.10 -0.33
CA GLU A 31 -1.69 1.65 -0.11
C GLU A 31 -2.98 0.95 -0.56
N HIS A 32 -4.13 1.42 -0.11
CA HIS A 32 -5.43 0.88 -0.50
C HIS A 32 -5.71 1.09 -1.99
N SER A 33 -5.50 2.31 -2.47
CA SER A 33 -5.91 2.75 -3.80
C SER A 33 -5.14 2.05 -4.93
N VAL A 34 -3.84 1.80 -4.77
CA VAL A 34 -3.04 1.12 -5.81
C VAL A 34 -3.51 -0.32 -6.01
N LEU A 35 -4.06 -0.96 -4.98
CA LEU A 35 -4.59 -2.32 -5.04
C LEU A 35 -6.05 -2.38 -5.52
N ALA A 36 -6.69 -1.24 -5.73
CA ALA A 36 -8.09 -1.18 -6.17
C ALA A 36 -8.29 -1.43 -7.68
N GLY A 37 -7.20 -1.43 -8.47
CA GLY A 37 -7.18 -1.72 -9.90
C GLY A 37 -5.96 -1.10 -10.57
N SER A 38 -5.55 -1.67 -11.70
CA SER A 38 -4.38 -1.21 -12.44
C SER A 38 -4.60 -1.28 -13.96
N GLU A 39 -3.71 -0.69 -14.72
CA GLU A 39 -3.82 -0.61 -16.18
C GLU A 39 -3.99 -1.98 -16.82
N LYS A 40 -3.17 -2.95 -16.45
CA LYS A 40 -3.22 -4.33 -16.97
C LYS A 40 -4.37 -5.14 -16.37
N TYR A 41 -4.79 -4.80 -15.16
CA TYR A 41 -5.85 -5.48 -14.41
C TYR A 41 -6.96 -4.50 -14.02
N PRO A 42 -7.76 -4.00 -14.98
CA PRO A 42 -8.76 -2.97 -14.76
C PRO A 42 -10.07 -3.54 -14.18
N VAL A 43 -9.95 -4.43 -13.20
CA VAL A 43 -11.08 -5.04 -12.49
C VAL A 43 -11.24 -4.40 -11.12
N LYS A 44 -12.47 -4.35 -10.63
CA LYS A 44 -12.74 -3.82 -9.30
C LYS A 44 -12.08 -4.71 -8.23
N SER A 45 -11.18 -4.11 -7.45
CA SER A 45 -10.50 -4.75 -6.33
C SER A 45 -9.82 -6.09 -6.69
N PRO A 46 -8.82 -6.11 -7.61
CA PRO A 46 -8.11 -7.34 -7.99
C PRO A 46 -7.48 -8.02 -6.77
N PHE A 47 -7.03 -7.26 -5.79
CA PHE A 47 -6.49 -7.77 -4.53
C PHE A 47 -7.48 -8.67 -3.77
N LEU A 48 -8.74 -8.26 -3.64
CA LEU A 48 -9.77 -9.07 -2.99
C LEU A 48 -10.11 -10.35 -3.78
N GLN A 49 -9.96 -10.30 -5.11
CA GLN A 49 -10.13 -11.50 -5.94
C GLN A 49 -8.97 -12.47 -5.72
N LEU A 50 -7.73 -11.97 -5.63
CA LEU A 50 -6.54 -12.78 -5.34
C LEU A 50 -6.63 -13.44 -3.97
N LEU A 51 -7.10 -12.75 -2.94
CA LEU A 51 -7.34 -13.33 -1.60
C LEU A 51 -8.27 -14.56 -1.64
N LYS A 52 -9.16 -14.65 -2.62
CA LYS A 52 -10.13 -15.75 -2.76
C LYS A 52 -9.68 -16.85 -3.72
N SER A 53 -8.81 -16.56 -4.67
CA SER A 53 -8.50 -17.43 -5.80
C SER A 53 -7.05 -17.87 -5.89
N SER A 54 -6.11 -17.16 -5.26
CA SER A 54 -4.70 -17.52 -5.28
C SER A 54 -4.38 -18.64 -4.28
N MET A 55 -3.25 -19.29 -4.49
CA MET A 55 -2.70 -20.29 -3.57
C MET A 55 -1.76 -19.65 -2.52
N ALA A 56 -1.76 -18.34 -2.42
CA ALA A 56 -0.92 -17.61 -1.48
C ALA A 56 -1.26 -17.99 -0.04
N SER A 57 -0.21 -18.25 0.73
CA SER A 57 -0.32 -18.43 2.18
C SER A 57 -0.30 -17.11 2.94
N PHE A 58 0.15 -16.05 2.27
CA PHE A 58 0.18 -14.69 2.79
C PHE A 58 0.05 -13.69 1.64
N LEU A 59 -0.88 -12.76 1.76
CA LEU A 59 -1.10 -11.62 0.87
C LEU A 59 -1.43 -10.42 1.74
N ASN A 60 -0.68 -9.32 1.61
CA ASN A 60 -0.95 -8.12 2.40
C ASN A 60 -0.39 -6.85 1.73
N ALA A 61 -0.78 -5.71 2.27
CA ALA A 61 -0.13 -4.42 2.12
C ALA A 61 -0.06 -3.78 3.50
N MET A 62 0.95 -2.95 3.77
CA MET A 62 1.17 -2.37 5.08
C MET A 62 1.84 -1.01 4.96
N THR A 63 1.25 0.01 5.57
CA THR A 63 1.83 1.34 5.72
C THR A 63 2.42 1.51 7.12
N PHE A 64 3.71 1.81 7.16
CA PHE A 64 4.47 2.14 8.36
C PHE A 64 4.79 3.64 8.40
N PRO A 65 5.36 4.16 9.50
CA PRO A 65 5.74 5.57 9.58
C PRO A 65 6.81 6.03 8.58
N ASP A 66 7.56 5.11 7.98
CA ASP A 66 8.71 5.41 7.12
C ASP A 66 8.71 4.66 5.78
N LYS A 67 7.78 3.74 5.59
CA LYS A 67 7.68 2.92 4.37
C LYS A 67 6.29 2.36 4.16
N THR A 68 5.98 2.02 2.92
CA THR A 68 4.80 1.21 2.55
C THR A 68 5.29 -0.03 1.81
N VAL A 69 4.81 -1.21 2.20
CA VAL A 69 5.27 -2.49 1.67
C VAL A 69 4.11 -3.36 1.19
N TYR A 70 4.34 -4.08 0.12
CA TYR A 70 3.39 -4.97 -0.57
C TYR A 70 3.99 -6.38 -0.64
N PRO A 71 3.84 -7.20 0.40
CA PRO A 71 4.42 -8.54 0.45
C PRO A 71 3.40 -9.62 0.11
N PHE A 72 3.89 -10.72 -0.49
CA PHE A 72 3.16 -11.98 -0.53
C PHE A 72 4.07 -13.19 -0.39
N ALA A 73 3.47 -14.34 -0.07
CA ALA A 73 4.13 -15.63 -0.03
C ALA A 73 3.22 -16.73 -0.61
N THR A 74 3.76 -17.57 -1.48
CA THR A 74 3.05 -18.71 -2.07
C THR A 74 3.98 -19.91 -2.25
N PRO A 75 3.47 -21.15 -2.09
CA PRO A 75 4.22 -22.37 -2.41
C PRO A 75 4.22 -22.71 -3.90
N ASN A 76 3.40 -22.03 -4.71
CA ASN A 76 3.19 -22.35 -6.12
C ASN A 76 3.91 -21.35 -7.03
N GLU A 77 4.77 -21.85 -7.93
CA GLU A 77 5.58 -21.01 -8.80
C GLU A 77 4.77 -20.26 -9.86
N THR A 78 3.73 -20.88 -10.42
CA THR A 78 2.85 -20.21 -11.39
C THR A 78 2.08 -19.09 -10.72
N ASP A 79 1.55 -19.34 -9.52
CA ASP A 79 0.86 -18.33 -8.72
C ASP A 79 1.81 -17.20 -8.32
N PHE A 80 3.08 -17.52 -7.99
CA PHE A 80 4.10 -16.51 -7.70
C PHE A 80 4.32 -15.53 -8.85
N LYS A 81 4.43 -16.02 -10.10
CA LYS A 81 4.59 -15.17 -11.29
C LYS A 81 3.37 -14.26 -11.50
N ASN A 82 2.18 -14.82 -11.37
CA ASN A 82 0.94 -14.07 -11.52
C ASN A 82 0.80 -12.98 -10.45
N LEU A 83 1.06 -13.33 -9.19
CA LEU A 83 1.01 -12.38 -8.08
C LEU A 83 2.05 -11.27 -8.21
N MET A 84 3.27 -11.63 -8.63
CA MET A 84 4.34 -10.65 -8.85
C MET A 84 3.95 -9.65 -9.94
N ASP A 85 3.39 -10.10 -11.06
CA ASP A 85 2.93 -9.24 -12.15
C ASP A 85 1.76 -8.33 -11.70
N VAL A 86 0.79 -8.88 -10.97
CA VAL A 86 -0.35 -8.09 -10.45
C VAL A 86 0.13 -7.02 -9.45
N TYR A 87 1.00 -7.36 -8.50
CA TYR A 87 1.49 -6.42 -7.51
C TYR A 87 2.35 -5.31 -8.13
N LEU A 88 3.24 -5.67 -9.06
CA LEU A 88 4.08 -4.69 -9.76
C LEU A 88 3.23 -3.74 -10.61
N ASN A 89 2.27 -4.27 -11.37
CA ASN A 89 1.39 -3.43 -12.16
C ASN A 89 0.51 -2.54 -11.27
N ALA A 90 0.03 -3.06 -10.14
CA ALA A 90 -0.74 -2.29 -9.18
C ALA A 90 0.04 -1.09 -8.63
N VAL A 91 1.30 -1.28 -8.22
CA VAL A 91 2.08 -0.19 -7.61
C VAL A 91 2.66 0.78 -8.62
N PHE A 92 2.97 0.35 -9.86
CA PHE A 92 3.57 1.22 -10.88
C PHE A 92 2.57 1.84 -11.86
N CYS A 93 1.43 1.21 -12.10
CA CYS A 93 0.40 1.64 -13.06
C CYS A 93 -1.02 1.59 -12.48
N PRO A 94 -1.30 2.18 -11.29
CA PRO A 94 -2.61 2.09 -10.67
C PRO A 94 -3.64 2.99 -11.37
N LEU A 95 -4.88 2.49 -11.49
CA LEU A 95 -6.01 3.26 -12.02
C LEU A 95 -6.33 4.51 -11.18
N ALA A 96 -6.03 4.47 -9.90
CA ALA A 96 -6.25 5.60 -8.98
C ALA A 96 -5.58 6.91 -9.42
N MET A 97 -4.58 6.85 -10.33
CA MET A 97 -3.91 8.04 -10.86
C MET A 97 -4.66 8.72 -11.99
N VAL A 98 -5.64 8.04 -12.59
CA VAL A 98 -6.46 8.54 -13.71
C VAL A 98 -7.96 8.52 -13.39
N ASP A 99 -8.35 7.75 -12.38
CA ASP A 99 -9.74 7.66 -11.89
C ASP A 99 -9.84 8.18 -10.45
N LYS A 100 -10.35 9.41 -10.32
CA LYS A 100 -10.58 10.05 -9.02
C LYS A 100 -11.56 9.28 -8.14
N GLY A 101 -12.49 8.53 -8.73
CA GLY A 101 -13.46 7.73 -7.99
C GLY A 101 -12.82 6.69 -7.09
N VAL A 102 -11.65 6.14 -7.49
CA VAL A 102 -10.88 5.22 -6.63
C VAL A 102 -10.35 5.94 -5.39
N PHE A 103 -9.80 7.15 -5.54
CA PHE A 103 -9.35 7.96 -4.41
C PHE A 103 -10.50 8.31 -3.48
N GLU A 104 -11.67 8.68 -4.01
CA GLU A 104 -12.85 9.03 -3.23
C GLU A 104 -13.40 7.82 -2.46
N GLN A 105 -13.42 6.64 -3.07
CA GLN A 105 -13.85 5.40 -2.43
C GLN A 105 -12.88 4.95 -1.32
N GLU A 106 -11.60 4.85 -1.62
CA GLU A 106 -10.61 4.32 -0.68
C GLU A 106 -10.19 5.35 0.38
N GLY A 107 -10.04 6.61 -0.01
CA GLY A 107 -9.61 7.68 0.88
C GLY A 107 -10.75 8.32 1.64
N TRP A 108 -11.38 9.32 1.02
CA TRP A 108 -12.50 10.04 1.60
C TRP A 108 -13.32 10.79 0.53
N HIS A 109 -14.58 10.97 0.82
CA HIS A 109 -15.51 11.83 0.07
C HIS A 109 -16.58 12.41 1.01
N ARG A 110 -17.39 13.35 0.48
CA ARG A 110 -18.59 13.84 1.15
C ARG A 110 -19.81 13.23 0.48
N ASP A 111 -20.68 12.65 1.29
CA ASP A 111 -21.99 12.20 0.88
C ASP A 111 -22.94 13.39 0.62
N GLU A 112 -24.10 13.12 0.03
CA GLU A 112 -25.11 14.16 -0.27
C GLU A 112 -25.63 14.91 0.96
N ASP A 113 -25.62 14.27 2.12
CA ASP A 113 -25.99 14.84 3.41
C ASP A 113 -24.86 15.63 4.09
N GLY A 114 -23.67 15.69 3.47
CA GLY A 114 -22.48 16.35 3.97
C GLY A 114 -21.61 15.51 4.90
N THR A 115 -21.99 14.26 5.18
CA THR A 115 -21.19 13.32 5.97
C THR A 115 -19.89 12.99 5.22
N VAL A 116 -18.79 12.84 5.95
CA VAL A 116 -17.52 12.37 5.40
C VAL A 116 -17.45 10.86 5.56
N SER A 117 -17.16 10.16 4.47
CA SER A 117 -16.95 8.70 4.45
C SER A 117 -15.79 8.31 3.53
N GLY A 118 -15.39 7.04 3.56
CA GLY A 118 -14.29 6.47 2.79
C GLY A 118 -13.69 5.30 3.55
N VAL A 119 -13.06 4.36 2.85
CA VAL A 119 -12.55 3.13 3.48
C VAL A 119 -11.52 3.48 4.55
N VAL A 120 -10.45 4.16 4.19
CA VAL A 120 -9.38 4.57 5.12
C VAL A 120 -9.90 5.54 6.18
N TYR A 121 -10.75 6.50 5.80
CA TYR A 121 -11.35 7.43 6.76
C TYR A 121 -12.11 6.70 7.88
N ASN A 122 -12.99 5.77 7.51
CA ASN A 122 -13.79 5.01 8.47
C ASN A 122 -12.93 4.06 9.32
N GLU A 123 -11.92 3.42 8.70
CA GLU A 123 -10.96 2.57 9.40
C GLU A 123 -10.22 3.37 10.49
N MET A 124 -9.70 4.52 10.13
CA MET A 124 -8.94 5.36 11.06
C MET A 124 -9.81 5.96 12.17
N GLN A 125 -11.09 6.24 11.91
CA GLN A 125 -12.02 6.60 12.97
C GLN A 125 -12.12 5.49 14.02
N GLY A 126 -12.20 4.23 13.58
CA GLY A 126 -12.22 3.08 14.49
C GLY A 126 -10.89 2.87 15.20
N ALA A 127 -9.78 2.90 14.45
CA ALA A 127 -8.44 2.65 14.99
C ALA A 127 -8.01 3.68 16.05
N LEU A 128 -8.40 4.94 15.89
CA LEU A 128 -8.04 6.03 16.83
C LEU A 128 -9.09 6.30 17.90
N ALA A 129 -10.16 5.52 17.97
CA ALA A 129 -11.22 5.72 18.96
C ALA A 129 -10.81 5.38 20.41
N THR A 130 -9.75 4.57 20.59
CA THR A 130 -9.35 4.11 21.91
C THR A 130 -8.41 5.10 22.62
N PRO A 131 -8.49 5.23 23.96
CA PRO A 131 -7.57 6.07 24.73
C PRO A 131 -6.09 5.68 24.53
N ASP A 132 -5.81 4.38 24.40
CA ASP A 132 -4.43 3.88 24.19
C ASP A 132 -3.86 4.36 22.84
N ALA A 133 -4.63 4.31 21.76
CA ALA A 133 -4.20 4.80 20.46
C ALA A 133 -3.95 6.32 20.49
N GLN A 134 -4.81 7.09 21.16
CA GLN A 134 -4.62 8.53 21.33
C GLN A 134 -3.36 8.84 22.16
N LEU A 135 -3.11 8.09 23.22
CA LEU A 135 -1.91 8.22 24.05
C LEU A 135 -0.65 7.90 23.24
N GLN A 136 -0.65 6.81 22.47
CA GLN A 136 0.51 6.44 21.62
C GLN A 136 0.82 7.52 20.59
N ASN A 137 -0.20 8.08 19.92
CA ASN A 137 0.00 9.17 18.97
C ASN A 137 0.55 10.44 19.64
N ALA A 138 0.00 10.82 20.80
CA ALA A 138 0.48 11.97 21.57
C ALA A 138 1.94 11.78 22.03
N LEU A 139 2.28 10.56 22.46
CA LEU A 139 3.65 10.20 22.86
C LEU A 139 4.62 10.27 21.66
N SER A 140 4.26 9.66 20.52
CA SER A 140 5.08 9.69 19.31
C SER A 140 5.34 11.13 18.85
N ARG A 141 4.30 11.95 18.85
CA ARG A 141 4.42 13.38 18.50
C ARG A 141 5.30 14.16 19.46
N ALA A 142 5.23 13.86 20.75
CA ALA A 142 6.09 14.50 21.75
C ALA A 142 7.54 14.05 21.68
N MET A 143 7.79 12.78 21.34
CA MET A 143 9.14 12.20 21.28
C MET A 143 9.84 12.50 19.94
N PHE A 144 9.10 12.61 18.85
CA PHE A 144 9.65 12.73 17.49
C PHE A 144 9.03 13.89 16.68
N PRO A 145 8.94 15.13 17.23
CA PRO A 145 8.14 16.21 16.64
C PRO A 145 8.62 16.65 15.25
N ASP A 146 9.91 16.50 14.96
CA ASP A 146 10.56 16.96 13.74
C ASP A 146 10.83 15.83 12.74
N THR A 147 10.15 14.69 12.88
CA THR A 147 10.35 13.53 12.02
C THR A 147 9.02 12.95 11.52
N ALA A 148 9.09 12.04 10.53
CA ALA A 148 7.93 11.29 10.05
C ALA A 148 7.20 10.50 11.15
N TYR A 149 7.90 10.12 12.20
CA TYR A 149 7.33 9.38 13.35
C TYR A 149 6.46 10.25 14.27
N GLY A 150 6.50 11.57 14.13
CA GLY A 150 5.60 12.49 14.82
C GLY A 150 4.22 12.61 14.19
N PHE A 151 4.01 12.08 12.98
CA PHE A 151 2.72 12.09 12.29
C PHE A 151 1.99 10.75 12.45
N VAL A 152 0.65 10.80 12.29
CA VAL A 152 -0.20 9.61 12.23
C VAL A 152 -0.13 9.06 10.80
N SER A 153 0.74 8.06 10.57
CA SER A 153 0.98 7.52 9.23
C SER A 153 -0.28 6.95 8.56
N GLY A 154 -1.20 6.39 9.35
CA GLY A 154 -2.50 5.93 8.86
C GLY A 154 -3.47 7.05 8.50
N GLY A 155 -3.24 8.25 9.02
CA GLY A 155 -4.11 9.43 8.86
C GLY A 155 -4.97 9.71 10.10
N ASP A 156 -5.04 10.99 10.46
CA ASP A 156 -5.96 11.47 11.48
C ASP A 156 -7.30 11.82 10.81
N PRO A 157 -8.45 11.28 11.25
CA PRO A 157 -9.77 11.59 10.69
C PRO A 157 -10.07 13.08 10.61
N ALA A 158 -9.53 13.90 11.52
CA ALA A 158 -9.66 15.35 11.46
C ALA A 158 -8.85 15.97 10.32
N SER A 159 -7.78 15.32 9.87
CA SER A 159 -6.85 15.81 8.85
C SER A 159 -7.04 15.16 7.47
N ILE A 160 -7.54 13.93 7.40
CA ILE A 160 -7.79 13.19 6.14
C ILE A 160 -8.59 14.03 5.14
N PRO A 161 -9.68 14.75 5.51
CA PRO A 161 -10.46 15.55 4.56
C PRO A 161 -9.74 16.78 3.98
N ALA A 162 -8.55 17.10 4.45
CA ALA A 162 -7.70 18.13 3.86
C ALA A 162 -6.83 17.61 2.68
N LEU A 163 -6.79 16.29 2.46
CA LEU A 163 -6.07 15.71 1.34
C LEU A 163 -6.84 15.91 0.04
N THR A 164 -6.25 16.66 -0.90
CA THR A 164 -6.81 16.81 -2.24
C THR A 164 -6.29 15.74 -3.19
N TYR A 165 -7.06 15.45 -4.25
CA TYR A 165 -6.64 14.49 -5.29
C TYR A 165 -5.35 14.92 -5.99
N GLU A 166 -5.15 16.22 -6.23
CA GLU A 166 -3.91 16.74 -6.84
C GLU A 166 -2.69 16.52 -5.95
N LYS A 167 -2.83 16.69 -4.62
CA LYS A 167 -1.76 16.38 -3.66
C LYS A 167 -1.48 14.88 -3.64
N TYR A 168 -2.52 14.07 -3.60
CA TYR A 168 -2.44 12.60 -3.63
C TYR A 168 -1.67 12.09 -4.87
N VAL A 169 -2.04 12.52 -6.08
CA VAL A 169 -1.34 12.15 -7.33
C VAL A 169 0.11 12.64 -7.34
N ARG A 170 0.37 13.86 -6.85
CA ARG A 170 1.74 14.40 -6.76
C ARG A 170 2.62 13.58 -5.81
N VAL A 171 2.08 13.16 -4.66
CA VAL A 171 2.79 12.32 -3.68
C VAL A 171 3.09 10.94 -4.26
N TYR A 172 2.12 10.32 -4.95
CA TYR A 172 2.34 9.07 -5.65
C TYR A 172 3.53 9.18 -6.63
N ARG A 173 3.48 10.14 -7.55
CA ARG A 173 4.53 10.32 -8.57
C ARG A 173 5.91 10.57 -8.00
N ARG A 174 6.00 11.11 -6.78
CA ARG A 174 7.26 11.38 -6.11
C ARG A 174 7.84 10.14 -5.42
N HIS A 175 7.00 9.26 -4.90
CA HIS A 175 7.45 8.19 -4.00
C HIS A 175 7.34 6.78 -4.61
N TYR A 176 6.41 6.56 -5.55
CA TYR A 176 6.20 5.26 -6.20
C TYR A 176 6.97 5.19 -7.53
N SER A 177 8.27 5.22 -7.42
CA SER A 177 9.20 5.17 -8.55
C SER A 177 10.25 4.07 -8.34
N ALA A 178 10.87 3.59 -9.44
CA ALA A 178 11.85 2.51 -9.40
C ALA A 178 13.10 2.87 -8.56
N ASP A 179 13.51 4.14 -8.55
CA ASP A 179 14.65 4.64 -7.78
C ASP A 179 14.37 4.79 -6.27
N ASN A 180 13.09 4.76 -5.86
CA ASN A 180 12.69 4.79 -4.45
C ASN A 180 12.12 3.45 -3.97
N CYS A 181 12.25 2.36 -4.75
CA CYS A 181 11.75 1.06 -4.35
C CYS A 181 12.85 0.11 -3.87
N CYS A 182 12.45 -0.83 -3.03
CA CYS A 182 13.26 -1.99 -2.63
C CYS A 182 12.45 -3.25 -2.91
N ILE A 183 12.96 -4.11 -3.80
CA ILE A 183 12.32 -5.39 -4.13
C ILE A 183 13.09 -6.50 -3.44
N THR A 184 12.37 -7.40 -2.78
CA THR A 184 12.91 -8.58 -2.12
C THR A 184 12.34 -9.86 -2.72
N LEU A 185 13.21 -10.79 -3.06
CA LEU A 185 12.89 -12.14 -3.52
C LEU A 185 13.54 -13.14 -2.58
N TYR A 186 12.79 -14.11 -2.08
CA TYR A 186 13.31 -15.14 -1.20
C TYR A 186 12.58 -16.47 -1.42
N GLY A 187 13.33 -17.56 -1.48
CA GLY A 187 12.79 -18.91 -1.61
C GLY A 187 13.46 -19.70 -2.72
N LYS A 188 12.88 -20.86 -3.02
CA LYS A 188 13.36 -21.73 -4.10
C LYS A 188 12.68 -21.32 -5.41
N MET A 189 13.37 -20.51 -6.21
CA MET A 189 12.89 -20.02 -7.51
C MET A 189 14.05 -19.85 -8.49
N ASP A 190 13.75 -19.78 -9.79
CA ASP A 190 14.72 -19.31 -10.77
C ASP A 190 14.90 -17.79 -10.63
N MET A 191 15.94 -17.39 -9.92
CA MET A 191 16.21 -15.99 -9.61
C MET A 191 16.55 -15.19 -10.88
N ALA A 192 17.25 -15.79 -11.84
CA ALA A 192 17.62 -15.11 -13.08
C ALA A 192 16.38 -14.77 -13.91
N GLU A 193 15.43 -15.69 -14.01
CA GLU A 193 14.14 -15.46 -14.69
C GLU A 193 13.34 -14.34 -14.02
N LYS A 194 13.29 -14.31 -12.69
CA LYS A 194 12.54 -13.29 -11.96
C LYS A 194 13.17 -11.89 -12.09
N LEU A 195 14.50 -11.82 -12.03
CA LEU A 195 15.23 -10.57 -12.24
C LEU A 195 15.08 -10.04 -13.68
N ALA A 196 15.17 -10.93 -14.69
CA ALA A 196 14.92 -10.55 -16.07
C ALA A 196 13.49 -10.00 -16.26
N PHE A 197 12.48 -10.65 -15.66
CA PHE A 197 11.10 -10.19 -15.72
C PHE A 197 10.93 -8.79 -15.08
N LEU A 198 11.55 -8.54 -13.92
CA LEU A 198 11.50 -7.24 -13.26
C LEU A 198 12.13 -6.14 -14.13
N ASP A 199 13.30 -6.40 -14.67
CA ASP A 199 14.04 -5.45 -15.50
C ASP A 199 13.27 -5.11 -16.79
N GLU A 200 12.89 -6.14 -17.57
CA GLU A 200 12.26 -5.98 -18.88
C GLU A 200 10.83 -5.40 -18.83
N GLN A 201 10.08 -5.67 -17.77
CA GLN A 201 8.66 -5.31 -17.72
C GLN A 201 8.37 -4.06 -16.89
N TYR A 202 9.23 -3.71 -15.91
CA TYR A 202 8.89 -2.68 -14.92
C TYR A 202 10.01 -1.68 -14.60
N LEU A 203 11.29 -2.01 -14.81
CA LEU A 203 12.41 -1.17 -14.37
C LEU A 203 13.20 -0.52 -15.51
N SER A 204 13.02 -0.98 -16.76
CA SER A 204 13.70 -0.44 -17.95
C SER A 204 12.97 0.72 -18.59
#